data_7f20a121c6227747d2a444f61e2e4681
#
_entry.id   7f20a121c6227747d2a444f61e2e4681
#
_cell.length_a   1.000
_cell.length_b   1.000
_cell.length_c   1.000
_cell.angle_alpha   90.00
_cell.angle_beta   90.00
_cell.angle_gamma   90.00
#
_symmetry.space_group_name_H-M   'P 1'
#
loop_
_entity.id
_entity.type
_entity.pdbx_description
1 polymer ?
#
loop_
_entity_poly.entity_id
_entity_poly.type
_entity_poly.pdbx_seq_one_letter_code
_entity_poly.pdbx_strand_id
1 'polypeptide(L)'
;MAGRIREAYEHATPASATASHRAARSLPGGDTRSMTWYPPYPLFLVQCEGTRVRDADGHWYEDMIANYGALAHGHNHPALVAAVTGQMTRGTAPGGPVPLQYEHAERLRALNPSLERLRYCNSGTEATMWAVRTARAYTGRDLVVKIDGGYHGTHDWGQVNAFFAPQRTAPARLAGLPEIRPAAGVALSTAGDIVAIPYNDLPAAATVLRGLGEQIAAVVVEPVLGVGGGVPSAPGYLAGLRRLTREAGALLVFDECATLRLGPWQVKHGVIPDLTTHSKIVGGGLPLGVFGGREDVMALFDPSRPHPVHHAGAFGGNSLSLAAGSAALDHFGTDEIAHLDFLGDRLRAGLDAAAASVGVAGRSVGEGGLSYFHFGSTPPRDAADTARLRAGRAELRSLLHLSLLNAGFLTAPHGLLCQHVPTAPESVDALVDAYGNALHDLRPYIAVHHPELLEKDAGHVHRDAP
;
A
#
# COMPACT_ATOMS: atom_id res chain seq x y z
N MET A 1 26.45 18.92 -4.52
CA MET A 1 25.67 18.28 -3.46
C MET A 1 25.16 16.91 -3.90
N ALA A 2 24.36 16.78 -4.97
CA ALA A 2 23.84 15.49 -5.45
C ALA A 2 24.93 14.40 -5.62
N GLY A 3 26.09 14.76 -6.21
CA GLY A 3 27.23 13.85 -6.32
C GLY A 3 27.71 13.34 -4.96
N ARG A 4 27.88 14.21 -3.98
CA ARG A 4 28.33 13.81 -2.63
C ARG A 4 27.41 12.81 -1.94
N ILE A 5 26.07 12.96 -2.08
CA ILE A 5 25.09 12.04 -1.48
C ILE A 5 25.24 10.64 -2.11
N ARG A 6 25.38 10.58 -3.44
CA ARG A 6 25.58 9.31 -4.18
C ARG A 6 26.93 8.68 -3.85
N GLU A 7 27.99 9.47 -3.89
CA GLU A 7 29.36 9.01 -3.55
C GLU A 7 29.43 8.44 -2.12
N ALA A 8 28.73 9.06 -1.16
CA ALA A 8 28.65 8.55 0.21
C ALA A 8 27.93 7.18 0.26
N TYR A 9 26.81 7.02 -0.47
CA TYR A 9 26.11 5.76 -0.58
C TYR A 9 26.96 4.67 -1.24
N GLU A 10 27.57 4.97 -2.39
CA GLU A 10 28.42 4.03 -3.14
C GLU A 10 29.67 3.62 -2.35
N HIS A 11 30.27 4.57 -1.60
CA HIS A 11 31.42 4.29 -0.73
C HIS A 11 31.05 3.37 0.44
N ALA A 12 29.87 3.55 1.01
CA ALA A 12 29.40 2.74 2.14
C ALA A 12 28.91 1.33 1.73
N THR A 13 28.49 1.11 0.46
CA THR A 13 27.79 -0.10 0.04
C THR A 13 28.43 -0.87 -1.12
N PRO A 14 29.77 -1.11 -1.14
CA PRO A 14 30.47 -1.78 -2.24
C PRO A 14 30.06 -3.26 -2.42
N ALA A 15 29.71 -3.97 -1.34
CA ALA A 15 29.23 -5.35 -1.44
C ALA A 15 27.84 -5.41 -2.05
N SER A 16 26.94 -4.48 -1.72
CA SER A 16 25.64 -4.34 -2.34
C SER A 16 25.77 -4.01 -3.85
N ALA A 17 26.71 -3.14 -4.24
CA ALA A 17 27.02 -2.87 -5.65
C ALA A 17 27.44 -4.14 -6.39
N THR A 18 28.37 -4.91 -5.81
CA THR A 18 28.86 -6.17 -6.37
C THR A 18 27.71 -7.20 -6.51
N ALA A 19 26.87 -7.31 -5.48
CA ALA A 19 25.71 -8.19 -5.49
C ALA A 19 24.69 -7.78 -6.57
N SER A 20 24.43 -6.49 -6.75
CA SER A 20 23.56 -5.96 -7.79
C SER A 20 24.06 -6.32 -9.20
N HIS A 21 25.34 -6.11 -9.49
CA HIS A 21 25.94 -6.51 -10.76
C HIS A 21 25.86 -8.03 -11.00
N ARG A 22 26.04 -8.83 -9.96
CA ARG A 22 25.89 -10.29 -10.05
C ARG A 22 24.44 -10.69 -10.33
N ALA A 23 23.50 -10.12 -9.59
CA ALA A 23 22.07 -10.39 -9.72
C ALA A 23 21.53 -10.01 -11.11
N ALA A 24 22.01 -8.90 -11.70
CA ALA A 24 21.60 -8.46 -13.03
C ALA A 24 21.92 -9.46 -14.16
N ARG A 25 22.79 -10.45 -13.92
CA ARG A 25 23.05 -11.53 -14.87
C ARG A 25 21.90 -12.54 -14.96
N SER A 26 21.06 -12.62 -13.94
CA SER A 26 19.97 -13.60 -13.83
C SER A 26 18.60 -12.96 -13.64
N LEU A 27 18.55 -11.74 -13.12
CA LEU A 27 17.33 -11.01 -12.81
C LEU A 27 17.32 -9.69 -13.58
N PRO A 28 16.26 -9.36 -14.30
CA PRO A 28 16.15 -8.07 -14.98
C PRO A 28 16.33 -6.90 -14.00
N GLY A 29 17.36 -6.06 -14.22
CA GLY A 29 17.71 -4.97 -13.31
C GLY A 29 18.32 -5.38 -11.97
N GLY A 30 18.59 -6.70 -11.76
CA GLY A 30 19.15 -7.23 -10.51
C GLY A 30 18.16 -7.39 -9.37
N ASP A 31 16.86 -7.23 -9.62
CA ASP A 31 15.79 -7.35 -8.62
C ASP A 31 14.58 -8.12 -9.20
N THR A 32 13.73 -8.66 -8.32
CA THR A 32 12.48 -9.33 -8.67
C THR A 32 11.25 -8.42 -8.57
N ARG A 33 11.41 -7.22 -7.99
CA ARG A 33 10.31 -6.26 -7.76
C ARG A 33 10.72 -4.85 -8.18
N SER A 34 10.00 -4.25 -9.12
CA SER A 34 10.28 -2.89 -9.59
C SER A 34 10.19 -1.82 -8.49
N MET A 35 9.39 -2.05 -7.45
CA MET A 35 9.19 -1.08 -6.35
C MET A 35 10.38 -1.01 -5.38
N THR A 36 11.24 -2.01 -5.35
CA THR A 36 12.42 -2.07 -4.47
C THR A 36 13.68 -1.55 -5.15
N TRP A 37 13.62 -1.37 -6.48
CA TRP A 37 14.75 -0.84 -7.25
C TRP A 37 14.85 0.68 -7.17
N TYR A 38 16.05 1.19 -6.97
CA TYR A 38 16.40 2.62 -7.02
C TYR A 38 17.86 2.80 -7.48
N PRO A 39 18.19 3.93 -8.13
CA PRO A 39 19.56 4.22 -8.53
C PRO A 39 20.44 4.66 -7.34
N PRO A 40 21.76 4.35 -7.36
CA PRO A 40 22.48 3.65 -8.43
C PRO A 40 22.23 2.14 -8.43
N TYR A 41 21.91 1.55 -7.29
CA TYR A 41 21.53 0.15 -7.05
C TYR A 41 20.88 0.03 -5.67
N PRO A 42 20.00 -0.95 -5.43
CA PRO A 42 19.42 -1.19 -4.10
C PRO A 42 20.40 -1.89 -3.14
N LEU A 43 20.17 -1.69 -1.83
CA LEU A 43 20.83 -2.49 -0.79
C LEU A 43 20.49 -3.97 -0.95
N PHE A 44 21.48 -4.84 -0.76
CA PHE A 44 21.27 -6.28 -0.66
C PHE A 44 21.21 -6.69 0.80
N LEU A 45 20.01 -7.03 1.27
CA LEU A 45 19.76 -7.35 2.68
C LEU A 45 20.10 -8.82 2.98
N VAL A 46 20.85 -9.06 4.04
CA VAL A 46 21.34 -10.38 4.43
C VAL A 46 20.80 -10.88 5.77
N GLN A 47 20.30 -9.97 6.60
CA GLN A 47 19.74 -10.30 7.92
C GLN A 47 18.64 -9.31 8.27
N CYS A 48 17.63 -9.79 9.02
CA CYS A 48 16.55 -8.95 9.53
C CYS A 48 16.24 -9.35 10.97
N GLU A 49 15.97 -8.38 11.86
CA GLU A 49 15.69 -8.63 13.27
C GLU A 49 14.90 -7.47 13.89
N GLY A 50 13.75 -7.77 14.51
CA GLY A 50 12.90 -6.75 15.13
C GLY A 50 12.48 -5.68 14.13
N THR A 51 12.90 -4.45 14.32
CA THR A 51 12.63 -3.30 13.44
C THR A 51 13.78 -2.99 12.46
N ARG A 52 14.82 -3.83 12.41
CA ARG A 52 16.04 -3.53 11.67
C ARG A 52 16.38 -4.56 10.62
N VAL A 53 17.07 -4.11 9.58
CA VAL A 53 17.64 -4.94 8.52
C VAL A 53 19.12 -4.64 8.37
N ARG A 54 19.88 -5.66 7.94
CA ARG A 54 21.33 -5.56 7.71
C ARG A 54 21.67 -5.80 6.25
N ASP A 55 22.48 -4.95 5.69
CA ASP A 55 22.95 -5.10 4.32
C ASP A 55 24.17 -6.04 4.18
N ALA A 56 24.57 -6.29 2.94
CA ALA A 56 25.72 -7.13 2.60
C ALA A 56 27.07 -6.51 3.03
N ASP A 57 27.10 -5.22 3.31
CA ASP A 57 28.25 -4.46 3.77
C ASP A 57 28.37 -4.47 5.31
N GLY A 58 27.35 -4.96 6.00
CA GLY A 58 27.31 -5.14 7.45
C GLY A 58 26.63 -4.00 8.21
N HIS A 59 26.09 -3.01 7.51
CA HIS A 59 25.39 -1.90 8.15
C HIS A 59 23.96 -2.27 8.53
N TRP A 60 23.53 -1.81 9.71
CA TRP A 60 22.15 -1.95 10.17
C TRP A 60 21.36 -0.69 9.85
N TYR A 61 20.13 -0.89 9.37
CA TYR A 61 19.16 0.16 9.05
C TYR A 61 17.88 -0.07 9.86
N GLU A 62 17.30 1.00 10.37
CA GLU A 62 15.94 0.96 10.88
C GLU A 62 14.97 0.81 9.70
N ASP A 63 14.17 -0.25 9.71
CA ASP A 63 13.23 -0.55 8.61
C ASP A 63 11.93 0.23 8.78
N MET A 64 11.77 1.28 7.97
CA MET A 64 10.59 2.11 7.90
C MET A 64 9.68 1.76 6.71
N ILE A 65 9.84 0.55 6.12
CA ILE A 65 8.98 0.05 5.04
C ILE A 65 8.07 -1.07 5.54
N ALA A 66 8.51 -1.89 6.50
CA ALA A 66 7.80 -3.08 6.99
C ALA A 66 7.33 -3.99 5.85
N ASN A 67 8.17 -4.17 4.82
CA ASN A 67 7.83 -4.83 3.55
C ASN A 67 6.48 -4.34 2.99
N TYR A 68 6.34 -3.03 2.82
CA TYR A 68 5.11 -2.38 2.33
C TYR A 68 3.89 -2.68 3.21
N GLY A 69 4.11 -2.69 4.52
CA GLY A 69 3.08 -2.93 5.51
C GLY A 69 2.72 -4.39 5.78
N ALA A 70 3.47 -5.34 5.22
CA ALA A 70 3.23 -6.77 5.46
C ALA A 70 3.70 -7.25 6.83
N LEU A 71 4.76 -6.63 7.37
CA LEU A 71 5.41 -7.04 8.62
C LEU A 71 5.00 -6.13 9.77
N ALA A 72 3.75 -6.23 10.24
CA ALA A 72 3.27 -5.41 11.35
C ALA A 72 4.05 -5.67 12.66
N HIS A 73 4.43 -6.92 12.90
CA HIS A 73 5.11 -7.36 14.13
C HIS A 73 6.64 -7.23 14.10
N GLY A 74 7.21 -6.67 13.03
CA GLY A 74 8.65 -6.68 12.78
C GLY A 74 9.16 -8.01 12.26
N HIS A 75 10.48 -8.11 12.13
CA HIS A 75 11.17 -9.29 11.65
C HIS A 75 11.35 -10.32 12.76
N ASN A 76 11.17 -11.60 12.43
CA ASN A 76 11.44 -12.73 13.32
C ASN A 76 10.71 -12.67 14.68
N HIS A 77 9.45 -12.19 14.67
CA HIS A 77 8.65 -12.19 15.90
C HIS A 77 8.56 -13.60 16.50
N PRO A 78 8.89 -13.81 17.79
CA PRO A 78 9.05 -15.15 18.38
C PRO A 78 7.83 -16.06 18.21
N ALA A 79 6.62 -15.54 18.40
CA ALA A 79 5.39 -16.31 18.27
C ALA A 79 5.17 -16.79 16.82
N LEU A 80 5.48 -15.95 15.82
CA LEU A 80 5.35 -16.29 14.41
C LEU A 80 6.38 -17.35 14.01
N VAL A 81 7.63 -17.19 14.45
CA VAL A 81 8.71 -18.18 14.22
C VAL A 81 8.33 -19.52 14.83
N ALA A 82 7.84 -19.54 16.08
CA ALA A 82 7.40 -20.77 16.75
C ALA A 82 6.24 -21.44 16.01
N ALA A 83 5.24 -20.68 15.56
CA ALA A 83 4.09 -21.20 14.83
C ALA A 83 4.51 -21.84 13.49
N VAL A 84 5.37 -21.17 12.72
CA VAL A 84 5.88 -21.68 11.44
C VAL A 84 6.73 -22.93 11.65
N THR A 85 7.69 -22.89 12.58
CA THR A 85 8.57 -24.03 12.88
C THR A 85 7.78 -25.24 13.35
N GLY A 86 6.81 -25.05 14.25
CA GLY A 86 5.92 -26.10 14.71
C GLY A 86 5.06 -26.69 13.59
N GLN A 87 4.60 -25.85 12.64
CA GLN A 87 3.81 -26.33 11.51
C GLN A 87 4.66 -27.06 10.46
N MET A 88 5.91 -26.70 10.26
CA MET A 88 6.80 -27.40 9.33
C MET A 88 6.96 -28.89 9.67
N THR A 89 6.95 -29.24 10.96
CA THR A 89 7.05 -30.65 11.40
C THR A 89 5.76 -31.44 11.15
N ARG A 90 4.63 -30.79 10.88
CA ARG A 90 3.32 -31.39 10.60
C ARG A 90 2.91 -31.37 9.14
N GLY A 91 3.72 -30.74 8.28
CA GLY A 91 3.47 -30.60 6.86
C GLY A 91 3.10 -29.19 6.44
N THR A 92 3.49 -28.82 5.22
CA THR A 92 3.43 -27.44 4.73
C THR A 92 2.18 -27.15 3.90
N ALA A 93 1.79 -28.08 3.01
CA ALA A 93 0.70 -27.90 2.04
C ALA A 93 0.07 -29.27 1.68
N PRO A 94 -0.75 -29.86 2.56
CA PRO A 94 -1.43 -31.11 2.26
C PRO A 94 -2.47 -30.91 1.14
N GLY A 95 -2.71 -31.97 0.39
CA GLY A 95 -3.69 -31.98 -0.73
C GLY A 95 -5.16 -32.06 -0.29
N GLY A 96 -5.49 -31.67 0.93
CA GLY A 96 -6.84 -31.67 1.48
C GLY A 96 -7.06 -30.56 2.52
N PRO A 97 -8.28 -30.37 3.01
CA PRO A 97 -8.58 -29.38 4.02
C PRO A 97 -7.87 -29.65 5.35
N VAL A 98 -7.49 -28.58 6.05
CA VAL A 98 -6.85 -28.64 7.36
C VAL A 98 -7.59 -27.77 8.38
N PRO A 99 -7.56 -28.10 9.70
CA PRO A 99 -8.22 -27.30 10.73
C PRO A 99 -7.81 -25.83 10.73
N LEU A 100 -6.54 -25.53 10.50
CA LEU A 100 -6.03 -24.15 10.40
C LEU A 100 -6.81 -23.26 9.42
N GLN A 101 -7.45 -23.83 8.39
CA GLN A 101 -8.23 -23.05 7.43
C GLN A 101 -9.46 -22.43 8.08
N TYR A 102 -10.24 -23.21 8.84
CA TYR A 102 -11.41 -22.64 9.50
C TYR A 102 -11.04 -21.86 10.77
N GLU A 103 -10.03 -22.26 11.50
CA GLU A 103 -9.55 -21.54 12.70
C GLU A 103 -9.05 -20.12 12.34
N HIS A 104 -8.27 -19.99 11.27
CA HIS A 104 -7.83 -18.69 10.75
C HIS A 104 -9.00 -17.87 10.18
N ALA A 105 -9.94 -18.53 9.48
CA ALA A 105 -11.13 -17.86 8.95
C ALA A 105 -12.01 -17.29 10.07
N GLU A 106 -12.17 -18.00 11.18
CA GLU A 106 -12.92 -17.53 12.35
C GLU A 106 -12.30 -16.27 12.96
N ARG A 107 -10.95 -16.22 13.08
CA ARG A 107 -10.23 -15.01 13.53
C ARG A 107 -10.50 -13.82 12.62
N LEU A 108 -10.40 -14.00 11.30
CA LEU A 108 -10.67 -12.94 10.34
C LEU A 108 -12.13 -12.46 10.38
N ARG A 109 -13.07 -13.39 10.52
CA ARG A 109 -14.50 -13.06 10.63
C ARG A 109 -14.82 -12.27 11.89
N ALA A 110 -14.13 -12.55 12.99
CA ALA A 110 -14.29 -11.79 14.24
C ALA A 110 -13.83 -10.32 14.10
N LEU A 111 -12.87 -10.05 13.23
CA LEU A 111 -12.35 -8.70 12.95
C LEU A 111 -13.15 -7.97 11.87
N ASN A 112 -13.74 -8.70 10.92
CA ASN A 112 -14.33 -8.11 9.70
C ASN A 112 -15.79 -8.55 9.52
N PRO A 113 -16.77 -7.70 9.86
CA PRO A 113 -18.19 -8.02 9.77
C PRO A 113 -18.67 -8.45 8.37
N SER A 114 -18.02 -8.00 7.31
CA SER A 114 -18.37 -8.41 5.92
C SER A 114 -18.00 -9.85 5.60
N LEU A 115 -17.05 -10.46 6.30
CA LEU A 115 -16.55 -11.80 6.00
C LEU A 115 -17.47 -12.89 6.55
N GLU A 116 -18.71 -13.02 6.02
CA GLU A 116 -19.59 -14.12 6.39
C GLU A 116 -19.04 -15.48 5.89
N ARG A 117 -18.44 -15.48 4.70
CA ARG A 117 -17.70 -16.61 4.10
C ARG A 117 -16.46 -16.10 3.38
N LEU A 118 -15.42 -16.92 3.33
CA LEU A 118 -14.16 -16.54 2.65
C LEU A 118 -13.47 -17.72 1.97
N ARG A 119 -12.51 -17.41 1.11
CA ARG A 119 -11.58 -18.33 0.50
C ARG A 119 -10.16 -17.80 0.53
N TYR A 120 -9.19 -18.70 0.44
CA TYR A 120 -7.77 -18.39 0.44
C TYR A 120 -7.16 -18.51 -0.94
N CYS A 121 -6.21 -17.63 -1.23
CA CYS A 121 -5.30 -17.67 -2.37
C CYS A 121 -3.89 -17.26 -1.90
N ASN A 122 -2.96 -16.97 -2.81
CA ASN A 122 -1.54 -16.82 -2.43
C ASN A 122 -1.08 -15.36 -2.30
N SER A 123 -1.88 -14.41 -2.74
CA SER A 123 -1.49 -12.99 -2.78
C SER A 123 -2.70 -12.06 -2.77
N GLY A 124 -2.47 -10.77 -2.44
CA GLY A 124 -3.47 -9.74 -2.62
C GLY A 124 -3.89 -9.57 -4.09
N THR A 125 -2.97 -9.78 -5.03
CA THR A 125 -3.26 -9.79 -6.47
C THR A 125 -4.32 -10.82 -6.81
N GLU A 126 -4.16 -12.07 -6.33
CA GLU A 126 -5.16 -13.11 -6.56
C GLU A 126 -6.47 -12.79 -5.82
N ALA A 127 -6.40 -12.28 -4.60
CA ALA A 127 -7.58 -11.94 -3.80
C ALA A 127 -8.47 -10.91 -4.53
N THR A 128 -7.89 -9.82 -5.03
CA THR A 128 -8.61 -8.78 -5.76
C THR A 128 -9.10 -9.27 -7.13
N MET A 129 -8.32 -10.10 -7.82
CA MET A 129 -8.74 -10.76 -9.05
C MET A 129 -9.99 -11.61 -8.81
N TRP A 130 -10.00 -12.40 -7.73
CA TRP A 130 -11.14 -13.24 -7.38
C TRP A 130 -12.34 -12.43 -6.92
N ALA A 131 -12.15 -11.34 -6.16
CA ALA A 131 -13.24 -10.49 -5.75
C ALA A 131 -14.00 -9.89 -6.94
N VAL A 132 -13.28 -9.40 -7.97
CA VAL A 132 -13.91 -8.89 -9.20
C VAL A 132 -14.58 -10.00 -10.00
N ARG A 133 -13.94 -11.16 -10.14
CA ARG A 133 -14.56 -12.31 -10.81
C ARG A 133 -15.83 -12.75 -10.09
N THR A 134 -15.83 -12.75 -8.76
CA THR A 134 -17.01 -13.06 -7.94
C THR A 134 -18.11 -12.05 -8.18
N ALA A 135 -17.79 -10.75 -8.20
CA ALA A 135 -18.77 -9.71 -8.43
C ALA A 135 -19.42 -9.83 -9.82
N ARG A 136 -18.63 -10.09 -10.86
CA ARG A 136 -19.14 -10.34 -12.22
C ARG A 136 -20.03 -11.57 -12.29
N ALA A 137 -19.61 -12.67 -11.67
CA ALA A 137 -20.39 -13.90 -11.64
C ALA A 137 -21.73 -13.76 -10.88
N TYR A 138 -21.73 -12.97 -9.80
CA TYR A 138 -22.93 -12.74 -8.99
C TYR A 138 -23.92 -11.81 -9.68
N THR A 139 -23.44 -10.73 -10.27
CA THR A 139 -24.31 -9.69 -10.87
C THR A 139 -24.69 -9.98 -12.33
N GLY A 140 -23.91 -10.81 -13.03
CA GLY A 140 -24.02 -10.99 -14.50
C GLY A 140 -23.57 -9.76 -15.29
N ARG A 141 -22.82 -8.82 -14.68
CA ARG A 141 -22.39 -7.55 -15.25
C ARG A 141 -20.88 -7.53 -15.45
N ASP A 142 -20.36 -6.73 -16.39
CA ASP A 142 -18.96 -6.75 -16.79
C ASP A 142 -18.15 -5.57 -16.24
N LEU A 143 -18.74 -4.37 -16.16
CA LEU A 143 -18.00 -3.16 -15.81
C LEU A 143 -17.56 -3.15 -14.35
N VAL A 144 -16.34 -2.67 -14.12
CA VAL A 144 -15.79 -2.45 -12.79
C VAL A 144 -15.41 -0.98 -12.63
N VAL A 145 -15.91 -0.34 -11.60
CA VAL A 145 -15.47 0.99 -11.20
C VAL A 145 -14.28 0.84 -10.27
N LYS A 146 -13.22 1.56 -10.56
CA LYS A 146 -11.97 1.56 -9.83
C LYS A 146 -11.55 2.99 -9.49
N ILE A 147 -10.92 3.18 -8.37
CA ILE A 147 -10.33 4.47 -8.01
C ILE A 147 -9.09 4.75 -8.87
N ASP A 148 -9.00 5.95 -9.45
CA ASP A 148 -7.81 6.40 -10.16
C ASP A 148 -6.60 6.43 -9.21
N GLY A 149 -5.48 5.82 -9.62
CA GLY A 149 -4.29 5.64 -8.80
C GLY A 149 -4.36 4.52 -7.77
N GLY A 150 -5.50 3.84 -7.60
CA GLY A 150 -5.66 2.71 -6.69
C GLY A 150 -4.81 1.51 -7.11
N TYR A 151 -4.19 0.82 -6.14
CA TYR A 151 -3.37 -0.35 -6.37
C TYR A 151 -4.07 -1.62 -5.89
N HIS A 152 -4.40 -2.50 -6.83
CA HIS A 152 -5.13 -3.74 -6.56
C HIS A 152 -4.38 -4.99 -7.06
N GLY A 153 -3.04 -4.94 -7.05
CA GLY A 153 -2.21 -6.05 -7.53
C GLY A 153 -1.81 -5.93 -9.00
N THR A 154 -1.25 -7.02 -9.55
CA THR A 154 -0.57 -7.00 -10.85
C THR A 154 -1.31 -7.75 -11.96
N HIS A 155 -2.56 -8.18 -11.73
CA HIS A 155 -3.42 -8.68 -12.80
C HIS A 155 -3.96 -7.53 -13.68
N ASP A 156 -4.42 -7.84 -14.88
CA ASP A 156 -4.70 -6.87 -15.94
C ASP A 156 -5.60 -5.70 -15.51
N TRP A 157 -6.79 -5.95 -14.98
CA TRP A 157 -7.68 -4.86 -14.58
C TRP A 157 -7.13 -4.05 -13.39
N GLY A 158 -6.35 -4.67 -12.49
CA GLY A 158 -5.66 -4.01 -11.39
C GLY A 158 -4.60 -3.01 -11.87
N GLN A 159 -4.02 -3.26 -13.05
CA GLN A 159 -3.00 -2.42 -13.69
C GLN A 159 -3.57 -1.34 -14.62
N VAL A 160 -4.89 -1.20 -14.69
CA VAL A 160 -5.52 -0.04 -15.34
C VAL A 160 -5.61 1.08 -14.32
N ASN A 161 -5.21 2.30 -14.68
CA ASN A 161 -5.20 3.46 -13.78
C ASN A 161 -4.51 3.19 -12.42
N ALA A 162 -3.53 2.31 -12.40
CA ALA A 162 -2.61 2.19 -11.27
C ALA A 162 -1.64 3.38 -11.27
N PHE A 163 -0.96 3.58 -10.16
CA PHE A 163 -0.06 4.73 -9.96
C PHE A 163 1.12 4.80 -10.95
N PHE A 164 1.41 3.72 -11.68
CA PHE A 164 2.56 3.62 -12.60
C PHE A 164 2.31 4.40 -13.89
N ALA A 165 3.41 4.92 -14.50
CA ALA A 165 3.34 5.69 -15.73
C ALA A 165 2.70 4.87 -16.87
N PRO A 166 1.63 5.38 -17.49
CA PRO A 166 0.99 4.68 -18.60
C PRO A 166 1.84 4.77 -19.86
N GLN A 167 1.83 3.72 -20.67
CA GLN A 167 2.38 3.76 -22.02
C GLN A 167 1.35 4.15 -23.07
N ARG A 168 0.08 4.03 -22.73
CA ARG A 168 -1.07 4.32 -23.61
C ARG A 168 -2.19 4.95 -22.79
N THR A 169 -3.02 5.75 -23.46
CA THR A 169 -4.27 6.25 -22.90
C THR A 169 -5.43 5.91 -23.80
N ALA A 170 -6.59 5.76 -23.23
CA ALA A 170 -7.87 5.67 -23.94
C ALA A 170 -8.86 6.67 -23.32
N PRO A 171 -9.83 7.16 -24.11
CA PRO A 171 -10.83 8.09 -23.61
C PRO A 171 -11.57 7.54 -22.40
N ALA A 172 -11.94 8.42 -21.48
CA ALA A 172 -12.85 8.08 -20.40
C ALA A 172 -14.22 7.67 -20.99
N ARG A 173 -14.90 6.74 -20.32
CA ARG A 173 -16.23 6.29 -20.75
C ARG A 173 -17.32 7.37 -20.63
N LEU A 174 -17.14 8.31 -19.69
CA LEU A 174 -18.00 9.49 -19.51
C LEU A 174 -17.14 10.73 -19.44
N ALA A 175 -17.66 11.87 -19.94
CA ALA A 175 -16.97 13.14 -19.89
C ALA A 175 -16.67 13.59 -18.44
N GLY A 176 -15.53 14.21 -18.24
CA GLY A 176 -15.09 14.71 -16.92
C GLY A 176 -14.46 13.66 -16.00
N LEU A 177 -14.40 12.39 -16.42
CA LEU A 177 -13.69 11.33 -15.69
C LEU A 177 -12.22 11.24 -16.12
N PRO A 178 -11.36 10.60 -15.30
CA PRO A 178 -10.00 10.27 -15.69
C PRO A 178 -9.95 9.43 -16.97
N GLU A 179 -8.99 9.72 -17.85
CA GLU A 179 -8.67 8.85 -18.98
C GLU A 179 -8.30 7.44 -18.48
N ILE A 180 -8.57 6.44 -19.30
CA ILE A 180 -8.19 5.07 -19.01
C ILE A 180 -6.71 4.87 -19.37
N ARG A 181 -5.90 4.48 -18.42
CA ARG A 181 -4.44 4.35 -18.50
C ARG A 181 -3.99 2.92 -18.16
N PRO A 182 -4.01 2.00 -19.14
CA PRO A 182 -3.49 0.65 -18.94
C PRO A 182 -1.97 0.66 -18.84
N ALA A 183 -1.42 -0.14 -17.95
CA ALA A 183 0.02 -0.38 -17.89
C ALA A 183 0.51 -1.16 -19.13
N ALA A 184 1.83 -1.21 -19.31
CA ALA A 184 2.45 -1.97 -20.39
C ALA A 184 2.00 -3.43 -20.39
N GLY A 185 1.59 -3.93 -21.54
CA GLY A 185 1.13 -5.32 -21.71
C GLY A 185 -0.34 -5.57 -21.41
N VAL A 186 -1.05 -4.65 -20.75
CA VAL A 186 -2.49 -4.79 -20.51
C VAL A 186 -3.27 -4.57 -21.82
N ALA A 187 -4.15 -5.49 -22.14
CA ALA A 187 -4.97 -5.42 -23.34
C ALA A 187 -5.98 -4.25 -23.27
N LEU A 188 -6.20 -3.56 -24.39
CA LEU A 188 -7.20 -2.48 -24.45
C LEU A 188 -8.63 -3.00 -24.23
N SER A 189 -8.91 -4.25 -24.58
CA SER A 189 -10.20 -4.90 -24.27
C SER A 189 -10.44 -4.99 -22.77
N THR A 190 -9.44 -5.37 -21.98
CA THR A 190 -9.53 -5.36 -20.51
C THR A 190 -9.72 -3.95 -19.95
N ALA A 191 -9.02 -2.96 -20.52
CA ALA A 191 -9.18 -1.57 -20.14
C ALA A 191 -10.59 -1.04 -20.44
N GLY A 192 -11.25 -1.57 -21.48
CA GLY A 192 -12.63 -1.23 -21.86
C GLY A 192 -13.68 -1.60 -20.81
N ASP A 193 -13.40 -2.54 -19.93
CA ASP A 193 -14.30 -2.96 -18.84
C ASP A 193 -14.10 -2.16 -17.55
N ILE A 194 -13.20 -1.19 -17.55
CA ILE A 194 -12.88 -0.36 -16.36
C ILE A 194 -13.44 1.06 -16.53
N VAL A 195 -13.97 1.57 -15.45
CA VAL A 195 -14.32 3.00 -15.29
C VAL A 195 -13.51 3.55 -14.14
N ALA A 196 -12.63 4.51 -14.41
CA ALA A 196 -11.85 5.17 -13.37
C ALA A 196 -12.61 6.38 -12.81
N ILE A 197 -12.60 6.55 -11.49
CA ILE A 197 -13.15 7.72 -10.80
C ILE A 197 -12.09 8.31 -9.86
N PRO A 198 -12.07 9.63 -9.62
CA PRO A 198 -11.19 10.21 -8.62
C PRO A 198 -11.51 9.71 -7.21
N TYR A 199 -10.50 9.61 -6.36
CA TYR A 199 -10.70 9.33 -4.94
C TYR A 199 -11.33 10.56 -4.26
N ASN A 200 -12.12 10.33 -3.22
CA ASN A 200 -12.82 11.38 -2.47
C ASN A 200 -13.79 12.25 -3.29
N ASP A 201 -14.21 11.79 -4.48
CA ASP A 201 -15.17 12.48 -5.36
C ASP A 201 -16.50 11.70 -5.46
N LEU A 202 -17.40 11.94 -4.51
CA LEU A 202 -18.75 11.35 -4.54
C LEU A 202 -19.62 11.83 -5.71
N PRO A 203 -19.57 13.09 -6.16
CA PRO A 203 -20.23 13.54 -7.38
C PRO A 203 -19.84 12.73 -8.62
N ALA A 204 -18.55 12.46 -8.84
CA ALA A 204 -18.09 11.63 -9.94
C ALA A 204 -18.60 10.19 -9.81
N ALA A 205 -18.51 9.59 -8.61
CA ALA A 205 -19.06 8.27 -8.33
C ALA A 205 -20.57 8.20 -8.60
N ALA A 206 -21.33 9.21 -8.17
CA ALA A 206 -22.78 9.28 -8.40
C ALA A 206 -23.11 9.39 -9.90
N THR A 207 -22.36 10.17 -10.66
CA THR A 207 -22.53 10.29 -12.11
C THR A 207 -22.35 8.95 -12.81
N VAL A 208 -21.30 8.21 -12.45
CA VAL A 208 -21.01 6.89 -13.01
C VAL A 208 -22.10 5.87 -12.63
N LEU A 209 -22.43 5.78 -11.33
CA LEU A 209 -23.37 4.76 -10.85
C LEU A 209 -24.81 5.02 -11.30
N ARG A 210 -25.21 6.28 -11.51
CA ARG A 210 -26.52 6.60 -12.10
C ARG A 210 -26.55 6.39 -13.63
N GLY A 211 -25.45 6.70 -14.32
CA GLY A 211 -25.40 6.59 -15.78
C GLY A 211 -25.14 5.19 -16.32
N LEU A 212 -24.39 4.37 -15.58
CA LEU A 212 -23.94 3.04 -16.02
C LEU A 212 -24.29 1.92 -15.03
N GLY A 213 -25.07 2.21 -13.98
CA GLY A 213 -25.27 1.29 -12.84
C GLY A 213 -25.69 -0.11 -13.22
N GLU A 214 -26.57 -0.26 -14.23
CA GLU A 214 -27.03 -1.57 -14.71
C GLU A 214 -25.94 -2.43 -15.37
N GLN A 215 -24.79 -1.83 -15.72
CA GLN A 215 -23.66 -2.51 -16.33
C GLN A 215 -22.53 -2.78 -15.32
N ILE A 216 -22.57 -2.12 -14.14
CA ILE A 216 -21.51 -2.15 -13.15
C ILE A 216 -21.67 -3.36 -12.23
N ALA A 217 -20.67 -4.25 -12.25
CA ALA A 217 -20.57 -5.38 -11.33
C ALA A 217 -20.13 -4.94 -9.93
N ALA A 218 -19.11 -4.10 -9.87
CA ALA A 218 -18.54 -3.67 -8.60
C ALA A 218 -17.88 -2.28 -8.65
N VAL A 219 -17.82 -1.65 -7.47
CA VAL A 219 -16.89 -0.56 -7.15
C VAL A 219 -15.81 -1.11 -6.24
N VAL A 220 -14.53 -1.00 -6.64
CA VAL A 220 -13.38 -1.44 -5.85
C VAL A 220 -12.65 -0.23 -5.29
N VAL A 221 -12.45 -0.20 -3.98
CA VAL A 221 -11.82 0.92 -3.28
C VAL A 221 -10.90 0.44 -2.16
N GLU A 222 -9.73 1.09 -2.03
CA GLU A 222 -8.90 1.03 -0.83
C GLU A 222 -9.46 2.04 0.19
N PRO A 223 -9.71 1.68 1.46
CA PRO A 223 -10.12 2.65 2.49
C PRO A 223 -9.12 3.79 2.73
N VAL A 224 -7.83 3.54 2.53
CA VAL A 224 -6.77 4.54 2.36
C VAL A 224 -6.10 4.28 1.03
N LEU A 225 -5.99 5.29 0.18
CA LEU A 225 -5.34 5.18 -1.12
C LEU A 225 -3.82 5.02 -0.92
N GLY A 226 -3.38 3.77 -0.73
CA GLY A 226 -2.03 3.45 -0.29
C GLY A 226 -0.95 3.93 -1.26
N VAL A 227 -0.70 3.17 -2.33
CA VAL A 227 0.34 3.49 -3.34
C VAL A 227 0.06 4.81 -4.05
N GLY A 228 -1.19 5.21 -4.17
CA GLY A 228 -1.63 6.48 -4.75
C GLY A 228 -1.25 7.72 -3.94
N GLY A 229 -0.55 7.58 -2.81
CA GLY A 229 0.00 8.71 -2.07
C GLY A 229 -0.28 8.72 -0.57
N GLY A 230 -0.85 7.64 -0.02
CA GLY A 230 -1.20 7.55 1.40
C GLY A 230 -2.43 8.37 1.78
N VAL A 231 -3.30 8.67 0.83
CA VAL A 231 -4.43 9.58 1.03
C VAL A 231 -5.57 8.87 1.78
N PRO A 232 -5.98 9.35 2.97
CA PRO A 232 -7.14 8.83 3.68
C PRO A 232 -8.46 9.13 2.97
N SER A 233 -9.48 8.31 3.21
CA SER A 233 -10.83 8.62 2.75
C SER A 233 -11.40 9.85 3.48
N ALA A 234 -11.98 10.77 2.72
CA ALA A 234 -12.65 11.93 3.29
C ALA A 234 -13.88 11.48 4.13
N PRO A 235 -14.24 12.25 5.17
CA PRO A 235 -15.42 11.94 5.98
C PRO A 235 -16.67 11.72 5.12
N GLY A 236 -17.35 10.59 5.32
CA GLY A 236 -18.57 10.23 4.59
C GLY A 236 -18.36 9.64 3.19
N TYR A 237 -17.13 9.62 2.64
CA TYR A 237 -16.86 9.12 1.29
C TYR A 237 -17.23 7.64 1.14
N LEU A 238 -16.71 6.77 2.02
CA LEU A 238 -16.99 5.33 1.96
C LEU A 238 -18.49 5.03 2.19
N ALA A 239 -19.14 5.74 3.12
CA ALA A 239 -20.58 5.60 3.35
C ALA A 239 -21.39 6.06 2.13
N GLY A 240 -20.95 7.12 1.44
CA GLY A 240 -21.53 7.57 0.19
C GLY A 240 -21.40 6.53 -0.92
N LEU A 241 -20.23 5.90 -1.08
CA LEU A 241 -20.03 4.79 -2.03
C LEU A 241 -20.93 3.61 -1.71
N ARG A 242 -21.06 3.24 -0.41
CA ARG A 242 -21.97 2.15 0.02
C ARG A 242 -23.41 2.42 -0.38
N ARG A 243 -23.89 3.64 -0.17
CA ARG A 243 -25.25 4.04 -0.56
C ARG A 243 -25.43 3.96 -2.08
N LEU A 244 -24.52 4.57 -2.84
CA LEU A 244 -24.60 4.62 -4.30
C LEU A 244 -24.52 3.22 -4.94
N THR A 245 -23.67 2.33 -4.43
CA THR A 245 -23.57 0.96 -4.94
C THR A 245 -24.85 0.16 -4.68
N ARG A 246 -25.49 0.33 -3.50
CA ARG A 246 -26.79 -0.29 -3.21
C ARG A 246 -27.89 0.21 -4.14
N GLU A 247 -27.97 1.49 -4.39
CA GLU A 247 -28.94 2.11 -5.31
C GLU A 247 -28.78 1.56 -6.75
N ALA A 248 -27.53 1.31 -7.19
CA ALA A 248 -27.21 0.79 -8.51
C ALA A 248 -27.29 -0.76 -8.62
N GLY A 249 -27.45 -1.46 -7.50
CA GLY A 249 -27.36 -2.92 -7.44
C GLY A 249 -25.97 -3.46 -7.81
N ALA A 250 -24.92 -2.64 -7.65
CA ALA A 250 -23.52 -3.02 -7.81
C ALA A 250 -22.94 -3.44 -6.45
N LEU A 251 -21.92 -4.33 -6.46
CA LEU A 251 -21.24 -4.70 -5.23
C LEU A 251 -20.19 -3.66 -4.84
N LEU A 252 -20.07 -3.39 -3.53
CA LEU A 252 -18.96 -2.63 -2.98
C LEU A 252 -17.87 -3.60 -2.52
N VAL A 253 -16.64 -3.43 -3.01
CA VAL A 253 -15.47 -4.23 -2.63
C VAL A 253 -14.48 -3.33 -1.90
N PHE A 254 -14.17 -3.67 -0.64
CA PHE A 254 -13.06 -3.06 0.07
C PHE A 254 -11.79 -3.88 -0.16
N ASP A 255 -10.78 -3.24 -0.71
CA ASP A 255 -9.43 -3.80 -0.72
C ASP A 255 -8.71 -3.36 0.56
N GLU A 256 -8.74 -4.24 1.54
CA GLU A 256 -8.08 -4.06 2.85
C GLU A 256 -6.74 -4.80 2.94
N CYS A 257 -6.11 -5.10 1.81
CA CYS A 257 -4.79 -5.73 1.79
C CYS A 257 -3.72 -4.93 2.54
N ALA A 258 -3.83 -3.61 2.57
CA ALA A 258 -2.92 -2.72 3.30
C ALA A 258 -3.52 -2.18 4.58
N THR A 259 -4.82 -2.03 4.68
CA THR A 259 -5.48 -1.24 5.73
C THR A 259 -5.87 -2.04 6.96
N LEU A 260 -5.94 -3.39 6.90
CA LEU A 260 -6.24 -4.20 8.09
C LEU A 260 -5.25 -3.92 9.25
N ARG A 261 -4.01 -3.62 8.95
CA ARG A 261 -3.00 -3.22 9.96
C ARG A 261 -3.30 -1.90 10.69
N LEU A 262 -4.26 -1.11 10.19
CA LEU A 262 -4.72 0.14 10.78
C LEU A 262 -5.98 -0.05 11.65
N GLY A 263 -6.38 -1.29 11.85
CA GLY A 263 -7.60 -1.71 12.52
C GLY A 263 -8.71 -2.14 11.55
N PRO A 264 -9.79 -2.70 12.08
CA PRO A 264 -10.92 -3.14 11.27
C PRO A 264 -11.70 -1.91 10.75
N TRP A 265 -11.36 -1.50 9.52
CA TRP A 265 -11.90 -0.30 8.88
C TRP A 265 -13.42 -0.29 8.78
N GLN A 266 -14.02 -1.44 8.56
CA GLN A 266 -15.46 -1.60 8.48
C GLN A 266 -16.15 -1.20 9.78
N VAL A 267 -15.56 -1.56 10.92
CA VAL A 267 -16.07 -1.19 12.25
C VAL A 267 -15.79 0.28 12.54
N LYS A 268 -14.56 0.74 12.26
CA LYS A 268 -14.11 2.13 12.48
C LYS A 268 -14.99 3.14 11.75
N HIS A 269 -15.40 2.85 10.53
CA HIS A 269 -16.20 3.75 9.69
C HIS A 269 -17.68 3.39 9.60
N GLY A 270 -18.13 2.30 10.21
CA GLY A 270 -19.53 1.85 10.17
C GLY A 270 -20.00 1.50 8.75
N VAL A 271 -19.08 1.08 7.86
CA VAL A 271 -19.39 0.77 6.47
C VAL A 271 -19.02 -0.68 6.18
N ILE A 272 -20.02 -1.51 5.89
CA ILE A 272 -19.86 -2.92 5.56
C ILE A 272 -19.95 -3.09 4.03
N PRO A 273 -18.86 -3.49 3.34
CA PRO A 273 -18.88 -3.81 1.92
C PRO A 273 -19.56 -5.17 1.66
N ASP A 274 -19.80 -5.48 0.39
CA ASP A 274 -20.33 -6.79 -0.02
C ASP A 274 -19.22 -7.84 -0.11
N LEU A 275 -18.02 -7.42 -0.49
CA LEU A 275 -16.80 -8.23 -0.58
C LEU A 275 -15.63 -7.48 0.04
N THR A 276 -14.68 -8.24 0.60
CA THR A 276 -13.43 -7.71 1.14
C THR A 276 -12.26 -8.58 0.73
N THR A 277 -11.11 -7.95 0.45
CA THR A 277 -9.86 -8.64 0.18
C THR A 277 -8.81 -8.32 1.22
N HIS A 278 -8.02 -9.32 1.61
CA HIS A 278 -6.92 -9.17 2.55
C HIS A 278 -5.65 -9.87 2.04
N SER A 279 -4.51 -9.41 2.52
CA SER A 279 -3.19 -10.00 2.33
C SER A 279 -2.26 -9.51 3.45
N LYS A 280 -0.95 -9.59 3.27
CA LYS A 280 0.06 -9.02 4.17
C LYS A 280 -0.03 -9.58 5.59
N ILE A 281 -0.52 -8.79 6.55
CA ILE A 281 -0.61 -9.19 7.97
C ILE A 281 -1.35 -10.51 8.19
N VAL A 282 -2.38 -10.80 7.37
CA VAL A 282 -3.16 -12.05 7.50
C VAL A 282 -2.35 -13.31 7.22
N GLY A 283 -1.21 -13.18 6.55
CA GLY A 283 -0.23 -14.26 6.33
C GLY A 283 0.96 -14.20 7.29
N GLY A 284 1.00 -13.27 8.25
CA GLY A 284 2.13 -13.12 9.16
C GLY A 284 3.47 -12.86 8.47
N GLY A 285 3.45 -12.18 7.30
CA GLY A 285 4.63 -11.96 6.46
C GLY A 285 4.90 -13.06 5.44
N LEU A 286 4.14 -14.16 5.45
CA LEU A 286 4.19 -15.20 4.43
C LEU A 286 3.12 -14.98 3.35
N PRO A 287 3.29 -15.57 2.14
CA PRO A 287 2.34 -15.43 1.04
C PRO A 287 0.96 -15.94 1.40
N LEU A 288 -0.03 -15.05 1.46
CA LEU A 288 -1.43 -15.36 1.65
C LEU A 288 -2.29 -14.23 1.07
N GLY A 289 -3.38 -14.63 0.41
CA GLY A 289 -4.47 -13.76 0.01
C GLY A 289 -5.79 -14.33 0.52
N VAL A 290 -6.72 -13.44 0.82
CA VAL A 290 -8.06 -13.79 1.27
C VAL A 290 -9.05 -12.94 0.48
N PHE A 291 -10.09 -13.55 -0.01
CA PHE A 291 -11.27 -12.86 -0.53
C PHE A 291 -12.52 -13.49 0.08
N GLY A 292 -13.46 -12.65 0.42
CA GLY A 292 -14.67 -13.11 1.07
C GLY A 292 -15.71 -12.00 1.14
N GLY A 293 -16.87 -12.31 1.70
CA GLY A 293 -17.96 -11.37 1.82
C GLY A 293 -19.25 -12.03 2.26
N ARG A 294 -20.36 -11.45 1.82
CA ARG A 294 -21.71 -11.92 2.09
C ARG A 294 -21.88 -13.41 1.71
N GLU A 295 -22.61 -14.13 2.53
CA GLU A 295 -22.84 -15.57 2.34
C GLU A 295 -23.49 -15.89 0.99
N ASP A 296 -24.48 -15.12 0.56
CA ASP A 296 -25.20 -15.33 -0.72
C ASP A 296 -24.28 -15.11 -1.94
N VAL A 297 -23.34 -14.16 -1.85
CA VAL A 297 -22.34 -13.90 -2.89
C VAL A 297 -21.29 -15.02 -2.92
N MET A 298 -20.78 -15.42 -1.77
CA MET A 298 -19.75 -16.45 -1.66
C MET A 298 -20.29 -17.87 -1.90
N ALA A 299 -21.60 -18.07 -1.83
CA ALA A 299 -22.26 -19.33 -2.15
C ALA A 299 -22.04 -19.79 -3.60
N LEU A 300 -21.62 -18.90 -4.50
CA LEU A 300 -21.19 -19.24 -5.87
C LEU A 300 -20.04 -20.25 -5.92
N PHE A 301 -19.25 -20.34 -4.85
CA PHE A 301 -18.10 -21.25 -4.75
C PHE A 301 -18.43 -22.59 -4.10
N ASP A 302 -19.66 -22.82 -3.68
CA ASP A 302 -20.06 -24.09 -3.06
C ASP A 302 -20.12 -25.20 -4.13
N PRO A 303 -19.23 -26.20 -4.06
CA PRO A 303 -19.13 -27.26 -5.06
C PRO A 303 -20.34 -28.20 -5.06
N SER A 304 -21.20 -28.16 -4.05
CA SER A 304 -22.44 -28.94 -3.97
C SER A 304 -23.59 -28.31 -4.76
N ARG A 305 -23.44 -27.05 -5.20
CA ARG A 305 -24.45 -26.33 -5.99
C ARG A 305 -24.31 -26.59 -7.49
N PRO A 306 -25.37 -26.45 -8.27
CA PRO A 306 -25.26 -26.47 -9.71
C PRO A 306 -24.39 -25.31 -10.23
N HIS A 307 -23.49 -25.63 -11.17
CA HIS A 307 -22.62 -24.65 -11.86
C HIS A 307 -21.80 -23.73 -10.93
N PRO A 308 -21.03 -24.27 -9.98
CA PRO A 308 -20.24 -23.46 -9.07
C PRO A 308 -19.11 -22.74 -9.81
N VAL A 309 -18.71 -21.58 -9.31
CA VAL A 309 -17.49 -20.92 -9.78
C VAL A 309 -16.29 -21.75 -9.33
N HIS A 310 -15.51 -22.23 -10.30
CA HIS A 310 -14.34 -23.05 -10.00
C HIS A 310 -13.20 -22.18 -9.48
N HIS A 311 -12.72 -22.48 -8.25
CA HIS A 311 -11.57 -21.87 -7.63
C HIS A 311 -10.55 -22.94 -7.27
N ALA A 312 -9.33 -22.81 -7.79
CA ALA A 312 -8.24 -23.75 -7.56
C ALA A 312 -6.92 -23.03 -7.33
N GLY A 313 -5.98 -23.70 -6.66
CA GLY A 313 -4.62 -23.23 -6.41
C GLY A 313 -3.94 -24.16 -5.44
N ALA A 314 -2.78 -24.72 -5.80
CA ALA A 314 -2.06 -25.72 -4.99
C ALA A 314 -1.66 -25.22 -3.61
N PHE A 315 -1.46 -23.93 -3.45
CA PHE A 315 -0.95 -23.32 -2.21
C PHE A 315 -1.95 -22.38 -1.54
N GLY A 316 -3.17 -22.25 -2.06
CA GLY A 316 -4.21 -21.43 -1.45
C GLY A 316 -4.59 -21.96 -0.07
N GLY A 317 -4.34 -21.17 0.99
CA GLY A 317 -4.56 -21.61 2.37
C GLY A 317 -3.55 -22.65 2.84
N ASN A 318 -2.29 -22.55 2.41
CA ASN A 318 -1.22 -23.44 2.88
C ASN A 318 -0.99 -23.29 4.39
N SER A 319 -0.65 -24.41 5.03
CA SER A 319 -0.58 -24.47 6.49
C SER A 319 0.47 -23.56 7.12
N LEU A 320 1.58 -23.26 6.43
CA LEU A 320 2.62 -22.37 6.96
C LEU A 320 2.11 -20.93 7.05
N SER A 321 1.53 -20.42 5.96
CA SER A 321 0.99 -19.07 5.95
C SER A 321 -0.20 -18.91 6.91
N LEU A 322 -1.05 -19.95 7.05
CA LEU A 322 -2.15 -19.93 8.01
C LEU A 322 -1.65 -19.95 9.45
N ALA A 323 -0.61 -20.75 9.76
CA ALA A 323 -0.02 -20.77 11.09
C ALA A 323 0.62 -19.43 11.47
N ALA A 324 1.42 -18.84 10.56
CA ALA A 324 2.01 -17.52 10.74
C ALA A 324 0.94 -16.43 10.86
N GLY A 325 -0.08 -16.48 9.99
CA GLY A 325 -1.18 -15.51 10.00
C GLY A 325 -2.03 -15.59 11.25
N SER A 326 -2.35 -16.80 11.75
CA SER A 326 -3.05 -16.97 13.02
C SER A 326 -2.26 -16.36 14.18
N ALA A 327 -0.96 -16.67 14.29
CA ALA A 327 -0.10 -16.07 15.30
C ALA A 327 -0.01 -14.54 15.16
N ALA A 328 0.05 -14.02 13.95
CA ALA A 328 0.04 -12.57 13.71
C ALA A 328 -1.27 -11.92 14.20
N LEU A 329 -2.42 -12.50 13.90
CA LEU A 329 -3.71 -11.98 14.33
C LEU A 329 -3.92 -12.09 15.84
N ASP A 330 -3.43 -13.16 16.47
CA ASP A 330 -3.51 -13.35 17.92
C ASP A 330 -2.64 -12.32 18.71
N HIS A 331 -1.67 -11.69 18.06
CA HIS A 331 -0.80 -10.64 18.61
C HIS A 331 -1.05 -9.26 18.00
N PHE A 332 -2.23 -9.02 17.44
CA PHE A 332 -2.59 -7.75 16.82
C PHE A 332 -3.99 -7.29 17.25
N GLY A 333 -4.03 -6.57 18.35
CA GLY A 333 -5.26 -6.09 18.95
C GLY A 333 -5.36 -4.57 19.00
N THR A 334 -6.23 -4.09 19.88
CA THR A 334 -6.51 -2.67 20.04
C THR A 334 -5.27 -1.88 20.48
N ASP A 335 -4.43 -2.46 21.35
CA ASP A 335 -3.26 -1.78 21.89
C ASP A 335 -2.18 -1.59 20.82
N GLU A 336 -1.94 -2.60 19.97
CA GLU A 336 -1.01 -2.51 18.85
C GLU A 336 -1.47 -1.49 17.81
N ILE A 337 -2.78 -1.45 17.54
CA ILE A 337 -3.37 -0.46 16.64
C ILE A 337 -3.21 0.95 17.21
N ALA A 338 -3.56 1.16 18.47
CA ALA A 338 -3.43 2.46 19.13
C ALA A 338 -1.96 2.93 19.18
N HIS A 339 -1.02 2.00 19.40
CA HIS A 339 0.40 2.30 19.36
C HIS A 339 0.86 2.73 17.95
N LEU A 340 0.43 2.02 16.91
CA LEU A 340 0.72 2.40 15.53
C LEU A 340 0.08 3.75 15.13
N ASP A 341 -1.13 4.04 15.62
CA ASP A 341 -1.78 5.34 15.42
C ASP A 341 -0.94 6.45 16.06
N PHE A 342 -0.51 6.27 17.31
CA PHE A 342 0.36 7.20 18.03
C PHE A 342 1.69 7.45 17.30
N LEU A 343 2.38 6.39 16.85
CA LEU A 343 3.65 6.51 16.12
C LEU A 343 3.46 7.22 14.78
N GLY A 344 2.38 6.91 14.06
CA GLY A 344 2.10 7.53 12.77
C GLY A 344 1.78 9.02 12.90
N ASP A 345 0.96 9.42 13.88
CA ASP A 345 0.65 10.83 14.16
C ASP A 345 1.92 11.60 14.56
N ARG A 346 2.75 11.01 15.44
CA ARG A 346 4.04 11.57 15.84
C ARG A 346 4.96 11.80 14.64
N LEU A 347 5.06 10.80 13.77
CA LEU A 347 5.88 10.88 12.54
C LEU A 347 5.39 11.99 11.62
N ARG A 348 4.11 12.02 11.30
CA ARG A 348 3.54 13.02 10.37
C ARG A 348 3.72 14.44 10.90
N ALA A 349 3.41 14.67 12.17
CA ALA A 349 3.61 15.98 12.80
C ALA A 349 5.09 16.39 12.81
N GLY A 350 5.98 15.44 13.13
CA GLY A 350 7.43 15.67 13.15
C GLY A 350 7.98 16.01 11.77
N LEU A 351 7.59 15.27 10.71
CA LEU A 351 8.04 15.52 9.34
C LEU A 351 7.58 16.90 8.83
N ASP A 352 6.34 17.28 9.13
CA ASP A 352 5.81 18.60 8.74
C ASP A 352 6.58 19.72 9.46
N ALA A 353 6.85 19.55 10.76
CA ALA A 353 7.64 20.50 11.55
C ALA A 353 9.10 20.58 11.06
N ALA A 354 9.73 19.44 10.74
CA ALA A 354 11.09 19.38 10.21
C ALA A 354 11.20 20.10 8.86
N ALA A 355 10.25 19.92 7.95
CA ALA A 355 10.22 20.62 6.66
C ALA A 355 10.05 22.15 6.86
N ALA A 356 9.12 22.55 7.72
CA ALA A 356 8.89 23.96 8.04
C ALA A 356 10.11 24.62 8.68
N SER A 357 10.82 23.93 9.61
CA SER A 357 11.99 24.47 10.31
C SER A 357 13.14 24.83 9.37
N VAL A 358 13.22 24.15 8.22
CA VAL A 358 14.23 24.43 7.19
C VAL A 358 13.65 25.21 6.00
N GLY A 359 12.42 25.74 6.10
CA GLY A 359 11.77 26.55 5.07
C GLY A 359 11.56 25.80 3.75
N VAL A 360 11.26 24.50 3.82
CA VAL A 360 10.91 23.66 2.66
C VAL A 360 9.44 23.30 2.72
N ALA A 361 8.70 23.58 1.66
CA ALA A 361 7.30 23.17 1.55
C ALA A 361 7.19 21.66 1.50
N GLY A 362 6.68 21.06 2.55
CA GLY A 362 6.46 19.63 2.70
C GLY A 362 5.21 19.35 3.52
N ARG A 363 4.48 18.30 3.17
CA ARG A 363 3.30 17.83 3.91
C ARG A 363 3.27 16.32 3.98
N SER A 364 2.95 15.82 5.16
CA SER A 364 2.76 14.39 5.41
C SER A 364 1.28 14.05 5.39
N VAL A 365 0.95 12.93 4.80
CA VAL A 365 -0.40 12.35 4.80
C VAL A 365 -0.32 10.88 5.17
N GLY A 366 -1.43 10.34 5.64
CA GLY A 366 -1.50 8.93 6.01
C GLY A 366 -2.52 8.68 7.10
N GLU A 367 -2.57 7.45 7.56
CA GLU A 367 -3.39 7.03 8.70
C GLU A 367 -2.71 5.88 9.44
N GLY A 368 -2.85 5.87 10.77
CA GLY A 368 -2.16 4.90 11.61
C GLY A 368 -0.66 4.88 11.32
N GLY A 369 -0.07 3.70 11.33
CA GLY A 369 1.32 3.48 11.00
C GLY A 369 1.65 3.50 9.49
N LEU A 370 0.84 4.12 8.64
CA LEU A 370 1.12 4.38 7.22
C LEU A 370 1.25 5.88 6.98
N SER A 371 2.37 6.32 6.46
CA SER A 371 2.62 7.75 6.18
C SER A 371 3.33 7.94 4.84
N TYR A 372 3.11 9.10 4.23
CA TYR A 372 3.84 9.58 3.07
C TYR A 372 4.24 11.04 3.29
N PHE A 373 5.47 11.38 2.92
CA PHE A 373 5.91 12.77 2.82
C PHE A 373 5.85 13.23 1.37
N HIS A 374 5.22 14.38 1.13
CA HIS A 374 5.10 15.00 -0.19
C HIS A 374 5.73 16.39 -0.19
N PHE A 375 6.53 16.67 -1.21
CA PHE A 375 7.01 18.04 -1.45
C PHE A 375 5.86 18.89 -1.98
N GLY A 376 5.49 19.92 -1.25
CA GLY A 376 4.42 20.87 -1.59
C GLY A 376 3.75 21.44 -0.35
N SER A 377 3.10 22.57 -0.47
CA SER A 377 2.44 23.28 0.63
C SER A 377 1.06 22.70 1.00
N THR A 378 0.44 21.95 0.09
CA THR A 378 -0.91 21.40 0.26
C THR A 378 -0.85 19.88 0.21
N PRO A 379 -1.49 19.17 1.16
CA PRO A 379 -1.56 17.72 1.11
C PRO A 379 -2.40 17.24 -0.10
N PRO A 380 -2.05 16.09 -0.71
CA PRO A 380 -2.84 15.52 -1.78
C PRO A 380 -4.21 15.02 -1.27
N ARG A 381 -5.24 15.11 -2.09
CA ARG A 381 -6.60 14.62 -1.80
C ARG A 381 -6.95 13.39 -2.62
N ASP A 382 -6.17 13.15 -3.69
CA ASP A 382 -6.32 12.04 -4.62
C ASP A 382 -4.99 11.71 -5.33
N ALA A 383 -5.02 10.75 -6.23
CA ALA A 383 -3.84 10.37 -7.01
C ALA A 383 -3.40 11.41 -8.02
N ALA A 384 -4.31 12.25 -8.53
CA ALA A 384 -3.98 13.32 -9.46
C ALA A 384 -3.19 14.43 -8.74
N ASP A 385 -3.60 14.80 -7.52
CA ASP A 385 -2.84 15.70 -6.65
C ASP A 385 -1.45 15.12 -6.36
N THR A 386 -1.38 13.82 -6.00
CA THR A 386 -0.11 13.11 -5.76
C THR A 386 0.79 13.15 -7.00
N ALA A 387 0.24 12.89 -8.19
CA ALA A 387 1.00 12.93 -9.44
C ALA A 387 1.56 14.32 -9.72
N ARG A 388 0.76 15.39 -9.49
CA ARG A 388 1.22 16.79 -9.62
C ARG A 388 2.36 17.12 -8.65
N LEU A 389 2.23 16.70 -7.38
CA LEU A 389 3.28 16.92 -6.38
C LEU A 389 4.58 16.17 -6.69
N ARG A 390 4.52 15.08 -7.43
CA ARG A 390 5.68 14.26 -7.83
C ARG A 390 6.28 14.63 -9.18
N ALA A 391 5.52 15.35 -10.02
CA ALA A 391 5.96 15.74 -11.36
C ALA A 391 7.25 16.57 -11.32
N GLY A 392 8.24 16.17 -12.13
CA GLY A 392 9.54 16.85 -12.20
C GLY A 392 10.47 16.65 -10.98
N ARG A 393 10.03 15.97 -9.91
CA ARG A 393 10.75 15.86 -8.63
C ARG A 393 11.36 14.48 -8.38
N ALA A 394 11.55 13.66 -9.42
CA ALA A 394 12.07 12.31 -9.27
C ALA A 394 13.48 12.30 -8.66
N GLU A 395 14.35 13.19 -9.13
CA GLU A 395 15.72 13.32 -8.64
C GLU A 395 15.75 13.82 -7.18
N LEU A 396 14.97 14.83 -6.84
CA LEU A 396 14.88 15.33 -5.45
C LEU A 396 14.44 14.23 -4.47
N ARG A 397 13.45 13.42 -4.86
CA ARG A 397 13.02 12.27 -4.04
C ARG A 397 14.08 11.18 -3.94
N SER A 398 14.81 10.92 -5.02
CA SER A 398 15.93 9.97 -5.03
C SER A 398 17.04 10.44 -4.08
N LEU A 399 17.40 11.72 -4.10
CA LEU A 399 18.40 12.29 -3.21
C LEU A 399 17.97 12.24 -1.74
N LEU A 400 16.71 12.55 -1.44
CA LEU A 400 16.16 12.41 -0.09
C LEU A 400 16.23 10.96 0.39
N HIS A 401 15.81 10.01 -0.44
CA HIS A 401 15.88 8.58 -0.12
C HIS A 401 17.32 8.12 0.18
N LEU A 402 18.29 8.46 -0.68
CA LEU A 402 19.70 8.14 -0.45
C LEU A 402 20.27 8.81 0.81
N SER A 403 19.84 10.04 1.11
CA SER A 403 20.26 10.73 2.35
C SER A 403 19.77 9.99 3.58
N LEU A 404 18.54 9.46 3.56
CA LEU A 404 17.98 8.68 4.66
C LEU A 404 18.67 7.31 4.80
N LEU A 405 19.02 6.65 3.68
CA LEU A 405 19.83 5.45 3.71
C LEU A 405 21.21 5.72 4.33
N ASN A 406 21.89 6.79 3.91
CA ASN A 406 23.18 7.21 4.50
C ASN A 406 23.06 7.54 6.00
N ALA A 407 21.86 7.90 6.47
CA ALA A 407 21.58 8.14 7.89
C ALA A 407 21.11 6.87 8.65
N GLY A 408 21.09 5.70 8.00
CA GLY A 408 20.74 4.42 8.64
C GLY A 408 19.24 4.10 8.66
N PHE A 409 18.44 4.72 7.78
CA PHE A 409 17.00 4.44 7.66
C PHE A 409 16.64 3.84 6.31
N LEU A 410 16.08 2.62 6.29
CA LEU A 410 15.52 2.04 5.09
C LEU A 410 14.10 2.55 4.88
N THR A 411 13.92 3.39 3.86
CA THR A 411 12.62 3.95 3.45
C THR A 411 12.25 3.48 2.04
N ALA A 412 10.98 3.57 1.65
CA ALA A 412 10.60 3.26 0.28
C ALA A 412 10.99 4.41 -0.69
N PRO A 413 11.54 4.11 -1.88
CA PRO A 413 11.99 5.14 -2.83
C PRO A 413 10.88 6.09 -3.28
N HIS A 414 9.62 5.66 -3.18
CA HIS A 414 8.44 6.44 -3.56
C HIS A 414 7.80 7.21 -2.39
N GLY A 415 8.39 7.14 -1.17
CA GLY A 415 8.02 7.96 -0.04
C GLY A 415 7.07 7.31 0.97
N LEU A 416 6.72 6.02 0.82
CA LEU A 416 5.99 5.28 1.85
C LEU A 416 6.87 5.08 3.08
N LEU A 417 6.29 5.35 4.24
CA LEU A 417 6.82 5.07 5.57
C LEU A 417 5.81 4.21 6.34
N CYS A 418 6.30 3.13 6.93
CA CYS A 418 5.47 2.14 7.62
C CYS A 418 6.18 1.72 8.89
N GLN A 419 5.58 1.96 10.07
CA GLN A 419 6.13 1.50 11.33
C GLN A 419 5.73 0.06 11.62
N HIS A 420 6.57 -0.67 12.34
CA HIS A 420 6.24 -1.93 12.99
C HIS A 420 5.64 -1.68 14.40
N VAL A 421 4.90 -2.62 14.93
CA VAL A 421 4.44 -2.55 16.33
C VAL A 421 5.60 -2.38 17.33
N PRO A 422 6.75 -3.09 17.21
CA PRO A 422 7.87 -2.87 18.12
C PRO A 422 8.72 -1.62 17.82
N THR A 423 8.33 -0.74 16.90
CA THR A 423 9.05 0.52 16.66
C THR A 423 8.97 1.42 17.90
N ALA A 424 10.12 1.84 18.41
CA ALA A 424 10.19 2.76 19.52
C ALA A 424 9.89 4.22 19.10
N PRO A 425 9.24 5.03 19.94
CA PRO A 425 9.03 6.45 19.65
C PRO A 425 10.33 7.20 19.33
N GLU A 426 11.43 6.83 19.96
CA GLU A 426 12.77 7.40 19.76
C GLU A 426 13.30 7.11 18.34
N SER A 427 12.96 5.95 17.75
CA SER A 427 13.30 5.65 16.35
C SER A 427 12.52 6.55 15.38
N VAL A 428 11.29 6.91 15.73
CA VAL A 428 10.48 7.86 14.94
C VAL A 428 11.11 9.26 15.04
N ASP A 429 11.51 9.71 16.23
CA ASP A 429 12.16 11.01 16.41
C ASP A 429 13.47 11.09 15.64
N ALA A 430 14.30 10.04 15.72
CA ALA A 430 15.57 9.98 14.99
C ALA A 430 15.35 10.01 13.46
N LEU A 431 14.27 9.40 12.95
CA LEU A 431 13.89 9.52 11.53
C LEU A 431 13.48 10.96 11.17
N VAL A 432 12.71 11.62 12.04
CA VAL A 432 12.32 13.04 11.85
C VAL A 432 13.55 13.94 11.79
N ASP A 433 14.52 13.74 12.70
CA ASP A 433 15.78 14.47 12.69
C ASP A 433 16.58 14.21 11.40
N ALA A 434 16.64 12.94 10.95
CA ALA A 434 17.30 12.59 9.70
C ALA A 434 16.64 13.26 8.48
N TYR A 435 15.30 13.34 8.46
CA TYR A 435 14.58 14.10 7.44
C TYR A 435 14.90 15.59 7.48
N GLY A 436 14.89 16.20 8.66
CA GLY A 436 15.24 17.62 8.84
C GLY A 436 16.64 17.93 8.30
N ASN A 437 17.63 17.12 8.68
CA ASN A 437 19.01 17.24 8.22
C ASN A 437 19.12 17.05 6.69
N ALA A 438 18.45 16.01 6.14
CA ALA A 438 18.45 15.75 4.69
C ALA A 438 17.81 16.90 3.91
N LEU A 439 16.68 17.45 4.36
CA LEU A 439 16.00 18.58 3.75
C LEU A 439 16.86 19.87 3.84
N HIS A 440 17.53 20.11 5.00
CA HIS A 440 18.47 21.21 5.15
C HIS A 440 19.61 21.11 4.12
N ASP A 441 20.23 19.95 4.02
CA ASP A 441 21.31 19.70 3.07
C ASP A 441 20.86 19.80 1.60
N LEU A 442 19.61 19.46 1.30
CA LEU A 442 19.03 19.56 -0.03
C LEU A 442 18.58 20.98 -0.41
N ARG A 443 18.50 21.94 0.52
CA ARG A 443 18.06 23.31 0.21
C ARG A 443 18.79 23.95 -0.97
N PRO A 444 20.16 23.87 -1.11
CA PRO A 444 20.83 24.46 -2.28
C PRO A 444 20.42 23.81 -3.62
N TYR A 445 20.11 22.51 -3.61
CA TYR A 445 19.57 21.83 -4.79
C TYR A 445 18.14 22.28 -5.08
N ILE A 446 17.31 22.37 -4.05
CA ILE A 446 15.92 22.86 -4.16
C ILE A 446 15.90 24.30 -4.66
N ALA A 447 16.77 25.17 -4.17
CA ALA A 447 16.84 26.58 -4.62
C ALA A 447 17.14 26.73 -6.11
N VAL A 448 17.90 25.80 -6.69
CA VAL A 448 18.26 25.84 -8.11
C VAL A 448 17.18 25.18 -8.98
N HIS A 449 16.64 24.03 -8.55
CA HIS A 449 15.81 23.17 -9.40
C HIS A 449 14.31 23.23 -9.08
N HIS A 450 13.96 23.64 -7.85
CA HIS A 450 12.59 23.65 -7.33
C HIS A 450 12.35 24.86 -6.41
N PRO A 451 12.68 26.09 -6.83
CA PRO A 451 12.58 27.29 -5.99
C PRO A 451 11.17 27.54 -5.43
N GLU A 452 10.15 26.99 -6.09
CA GLU A 452 8.75 27.06 -5.64
C GLU A 452 8.49 26.27 -4.34
N LEU A 453 9.41 25.41 -3.94
CA LEU A 453 9.34 24.64 -2.68
C LEU A 453 9.98 25.39 -1.50
N LEU A 454 10.68 26.48 -1.74
CA LEU A 454 11.21 27.31 -0.66
C LEU A 454 10.16 28.33 -0.22
N GLU A 455 9.89 28.38 1.07
CA GLU A 455 9.13 29.48 1.62
C GLU A 455 9.88 30.78 1.34
N LYS A 456 9.19 31.75 0.76
CA LYS A 456 9.76 33.10 0.60
C LYS A 456 10.01 33.59 2.01
N ASP A 457 11.26 33.95 2.32
CA ASP A 457 11.59 34.66 3.56
C ASP A 457 10.51 35.74 3.74
N ALA A 458 9.73 35.64 4.81
CA ALA A 458 8.82 36.70 5.20
C ALA A 458 9.72 37.92 5.45
N GLY A 459 9.80 38.77 4.45
CA GLY A 459 10.73 39.89 4.41
C GLY A 459 10.70 40.60 5.77
N HIS A 460 11.88 40.86 6.32
CA HIS A 460 12.05 41.87 7.33
C HIS A 460 11.35 43.14 6.82
N VAL A 461 10.15 43.38 7.34
CA VAL A 461 9.53 44.69 7.23
C VAL A 461 10.48 45.62 7.97
N HIS A 462 11.39 46.27 7.21
CA HIS A 462 12.05 47.46 7.69
C HIS A 462 10.93 48.40 8.16
N ARG A 463 10.70 48.47 9.44
CA ARG A 463 10.05 49.62 10.05
C ARG A 463 11.06 50.73 9.99
N ASP A 464 11.14 51.38 8.86
CA ASP A 464 11.59 52.78 8.83
C ASP A 464 10.42 53.59 9.38
N ALA A 465 10.55 54.00 10.63
CA ALA A 465 9.73 55.04 11.20
C ALA A 465 10.41 56.38 10.89
N PRO A 466 9.64 57.43 10.54
CA PRO A 466 10.14 58.78 10.41
C PRO A 466 10.54 59.40 11.76
#